data_a06fa916bc29a21d4d0c3328bde1e82f
#
_entry.id   a06fa916bc29a21d4d0c3328bde1e82f
#
_cell.length_a   1.000
_cell.length_b   1.000
_cell.length_c   1.000
_cell.angle_alpha   90.00
_cell.angle_beta   90.00
_cell.angle_gamma   90.00
#
_symmetry.space_group_name_H-M   'P 1'
#
loop_
_entity.id
_entity.type
_entity.pdbx_description
1 polymer ?
#
loop_
_entity_poly.entity_id
_entity_poly.type
_entity_poly.pdbx_seq_one_letter_code
_entity_poly.pdbx_strand_id
1 'polypeptide(L)'
;GRIRNFENAAKGSGKHSGIFFDDSDVYKALEGISYSLINNPDPMLRRTADQWVAKIAAAQQPDGYINTYYTLTGLDKRWTDMDKHEMYCAGHMIEASIAYLLATGDRTLLEVSTRMVGHMMNEFGPGKRHWVPGHEEIELALAKLYSVTGEPKYLEFARWLLEERGHGYGRNEEGTWNAAYYQDSIPVSRMTDITGHAVRCMYLFCGMADMSMLSGDTVYRAALDRVWDDVVQRNMYITGGIGSSHQNEGFTEDYDLPNLEAYCETCASVGMVLWNARMNRLKGDAKYADVMERALYNGALAVS
;
A
#
# COMPACT_ATOMS: atom_id res chain seq x y z
N GLY A 1 8.52 -21.76 -1.87
CA GLY A 1 8.53 -20.41 -1.36
C GLY A 1 7.88 -19.44 -2.35
N ARG A 2 7.58 -18.24 -1.93
CA ARG A 2 6.84 -17.20 -2.68
C ARG A 2 7.41 -16.91 -4.06
N ILE A 3 8.72 -16.81 -4.23
CA ILE A 3 9.36 -16.60 -5.54
C ILE A 3 9.06 -17.73 -6.55
N ARG A 4 8.75 -18.95 -6.09
CA ARG A 4 8.36 -20.06 -6.97
C ARG A 4 7.01 -19.81 -7.65
N ASN A 5 6.12 -19.02 -7.04
CA ASN A 5 4.86 -18.66 -7.68
C ASN A 5 5.10 -17.89 -8.98
N PHE A 6 6.09 -16.99 -9.02
CA PHE A 6 6.50 -16.29 -10.24
C PHE A 6 7.08 -17.25 -11.30
N GLU A 7 7.89 -18.22 -10.89
CA GLU A 7 8.41 -19.25 -11.82
C GLU A 7 7.28 -20.10 -12.41
N ASN A 8 6.29 -20.46 -11.59
CA ASN A 8 5.12 -21.22 -12.03
C ASN A 8 4.25 -20.38 -12.98
N ALA A 9 4.00 -19.12 -12.64
CA ALA A 9 3.24 -18.19 -13.45
C ALA A 9 3.90 -17.96 -14.82
N ALA A 10 5.21 -17.77 -14.85
CA ALA A 10 5.98 -17.62 -16.10
C ALA A 10 5.90 -18.86 -17.01
N LYS A 11 5.77 -20.06 -16.44
CA LYS A 11 5.64 -21.31 -17.18
C LYS A 11 4.19 -21.61 -17.58
N GLY A 12 3.21 -20.87 -17.05
CA GLY A 12 1.80 -21.18 -17.21
C GLY A 12 1.40 -22.53 -16.62
N SER A 13 2.11 -23.01 -15.60
CA SER A 13 1.91 -24.34 -15.01
C SER A 13 2.32 -24.39 -13.53
N GLY A 14 1.76 -25.37 -12.80
CA GLY A 14 1.96 -25.51 -11.36
C GLY A 14 0.78 -24.96 -10.57
N LYS A 15 0.96 -24.89 -9.24
CA LYS A 15 -0.06 -24.39 -8.33
C LYS A 15 0.48 -23.17 -7.58
N HIS A 16 -0.38 -22.23 -7.25
CA HIS A 16 -0.10 -21.18 -6.28
C HIS A 16 0.07 -21.79 -4.89
N SER A 17 1.03 -21.29 -4.13
CA SER A 17 1.29 -21.70 -2.76
C SER A 17 1.35 -20.48 -1.85
N GLY A 18 0.64 -20.55 -0.75
CA GLY A 18 0.54 -19.46 0.23
C GLY A 18 -0.73 -18.64 0.08
N ILE A 19 -0.70 -17.42 0.58
CA ILE A 19 -1.84 -16.50 0.60
C ILE A 19 -1.89 -15.72 -0.73
N PHE A 20 -3.06 -15.28 -1.14
CA PHE A 20 -3.30 -14.59 -2.41
C PHE A 20 -2.49 -13.29 -2.60
N PHE A 21 -1.97 -12.69 -1.54
CA PHE A 21 -1.12 -11.49 -1.60
C PHE A 21 0.37 -11.76 -1.38
N ASP A 22 0.83 -12.99 -1.39
CA ASP A 22 2.25 -13.37 -1.17
C ASP A 22 3.22 -12.73 -2.17
N ASP A 23 2.73 -12.27 -3.32
CA ASP A 23 3.54 -11.49 -4.26
C ASP A 23 4.11 -10.24 -3.60
N SER A 24 3.34 -9.58 -2.74
CA SER A 24 3.78 -8.38 -2.03
C SER A 24 4.99 -8.61 -1.13
N ASP A 25 5.14 -9.79 -0.55
CA ASP A 25 6.29 -10.12 0.31
C ASP A 25 7.59 -10.23 -0.50
N VAL A 26 7.50 -10.71 -1.74
CA VAL A 26 8.65 -10.72 -2.66
C VAL A 26 9.04 -9.29 -3.00
N TYR A 27 8.06 -8.43 -3.29
CA TYR A 27 8.31 -7.03 -3.63
C TYR A 27 8.88 -6.26 -2.44
N LYS A 28 8.31 -6.39 -1.23
CA LYS A 28 8.83 -5.76 0.00
C LYS A 28 10.26 -6.21 0.33
N ALA A 29 10.54 -7.51 0.19
CA ALA A 29 11.89 -8.03 0.40
C ALA A 29 12.87 -7.47 -0.65
N LEU A 30 12.46 -7.37 -1.92
CA LEU A 30 13.26 -6.78 -2.98
C LEU A 30 13.51 -5.28 -2.77
N GLU A 31 12.51 -4.55 -2.27
CA GLU A 31 12.65 -3.16 -1.88
C GLU A 31 13.68 -3.00 -0.76
N GLY A 32 13.58 -3.81 0.30
CA GLY A 32 14.55 -3.82 1.41
C GLY A 32 15.97 -4.17 0.95
N ILE A 33 16.13 -5.17 0.07
CA ILE A 33 17.39 -5.51 -0.58
C ILE A 33 17.94 -4.29 -1.33
N SER A 34 17.11 -3.61 -2.09
CA SER A 34 17.52 -2.46 -2.92
C SER A 34 18.02 -1.30 -2.05
N TYR A 35 17.29 -0.94 -0.99
CA TYR A 35 17.76 0.09 -0.06
C TYR A 35 19.05 -0.32 0.67
N SER A 36 19.23 -1.61 1.00
CA SER A 36 20.47 -2.10 1.57
C SER A 36 21.65 -1.91 0.59
N LEU A 37 21.45 -2.21 -0.68
CA LEU A 37 22.47 -2.10 -1.73
C LEU A 37 22.92 -0.65 -2.01
N ILE A 38 22.04 0.35 -1.78
CA ILE A 38 22.41 1.77 -1.91
C ILE A 38 23.50 2.13 -0.90
N ASN A 39 23.39 1.63 0.32
CA ASN A 39 24.32 1.98 1.40
C ASN A 39 25.49 1.00 1.53
N ASN A 40 25.27 -0.27 1.21
CA ASN A 40 26.24 -1.35 1.37
C ASN A 40 26.26 -2.24 0.13
N PRO A 41 27.13 -1.95 -0.86
CA PRO A 41 27.23 -2.77 -2.06
C PRO A 41 27.62 -4.22 -1.74
N ASP A 42 26.77 -5.17 -2.10
CA ASP A 42 26.95 -6.61 -1.93
C ASP A 42 26.68 -7.34 -3.26
N PRO A 43 27.71 -7.93 -3.93
CA PRO A 43 27.52 -8.63 -5.19
C PRO A 43 26.65 -9.88 -5.10
N MET A 44 26.54 -10.55 -3.94
CA MET A 44 25.67 -11.71 -3.78
C MET A 44 24.20 -11.26 -3.65
N LEU A 45 23.96 -10.25 -2.84
CA LEU A 45 22.65 -9.66 -2.66
C LEU A 45 22.15 -9.05 -3.97
N ARG A 46 23.04 -8.36 -4.72
CA ARG A 46 22.74 -7.84 -6.06
C ARG A 46 22.30 -8.94 -7.02
N ARG A 47 23.04 -10.05 -7.12
CA ARG A 47 22.67 -11.19 -7.97
C ARG A 47 21.32 -11.79 -7.59
N THR A 48 21.03 -11.85 -6.29
CA THR A 48 19.73 -12.33 -5.81
C THR A 48 18.59 -11.43 -6.29
N ALA A 49 18.75 -10.12 -6.16
CA ALA A 49 17.79 -9.14 -6.64
C ALA A 49 17.57 -9.27 -8.15
N ASP A 50 18.65 -9.32 -8.94
CA ASP A 50 18.58 -9.45 -10.41
C ASP A 50 17.83 -10.72 -10.84
N GLN A 51 18.09 -11.85 -10.15
CA GLN A 51 17.38 -13.11 -10.41
C GLN A 51 15.89 -13.02 -10.08
N TRP A 52 15.53 -12.32 -9.01
CA TRP A 52 14.12 -12.14 -8.65
C TRP A 52 13.42 -11.23 -9.65
N VAL A 53 14.05 -10.12 -10.05
CA VAL A 53 13.52 -9.22 -11.09
C VAL A 53 13.28 -9.97 -12.40
N ALA A 54 14.21 -10.81 -12.83
CA ALA A 54 14.05 -11.62 -14.04
C ALA A 54 12.84 -12.58 -13.95
N LYS A 55 12.63 -13.21 -12.78
CA LYS A 55 11.47 -14.11 -12.56
C LYS A 55 10.15 -13.35 -12.53
N ILE A 56 10.12 -12.18 -11.90
CA ILE A 56 8.95 -11.29 -11.87
C ILE A 56 8.60 -10.87 -13.29
N ALA A 57 9.57 -10.36 -14.04
CA ALA A 57 9.36 -9.92 -15.43
C ALA A 57 8.83 -11.04 -16.33
N ALA A 58 9.34 -12.26 -16.18
CA ALA A 58 8.91 -13.43 -16.94
C ALA A 58 7.46 -13.86 -16.63
N ALA A 59 6.93 -13.52 -15.46
CA ALA A 59 5.57 -13.87 -15.04
C ALA A 59 4.48 -12.90 -15.54
N GLN A 60 4.88 -11.76 -16.12
CA GLN A 60 3.93 -10.76 -16.60
C GLN A 60 3.15 -11.24 -17.83
N GLN A 61 1.83 -11.04 -17.81
CA GLN A 61 0.95 -11.38 -18.92
C GLN A 61 1.15 -10.43 -20.10
N PRO A 62 0.77 -10.84 -21.33
CA PRO A 62 0.93 -10.00 -22.52
C PRO A 62 0.21 -8.65 -22.46
N ASP A 63 -0.89 -8.56 -21.72
CA ASP A 63 -1.67 -7.33 -21.51
C ASP A 63 -1.11 -6.44 -20.38
N GLY A 64 0.03 -6.81 -19.79
CA GLY A 64 0.69 -6.09 -18.72
C GLY A 64 0.30 -6.51 -17.32
N TYR A 65 -0.74 -7.32 -17.16
CA TYR A 65 -1.17 -7.81 -15.84
C TYR A 65 -0.11 -8.70 -15.18
N ILE A 66 0.05 -8.58 -13.87
CA ILE A 66 0.89 -9.47 -13.07
C ILE A 66 0.31 -9.64 -11.67
N ASN A 67 -0.05 -10.87 -11.36
CA ASN A 67 -0.44 -11.37 -10.04
C ASN A 67 -0.38 -12.89 -10.10
N THR A 68 0.45 -13.52 -9.26
CA THR A 68 0.69 -14.98 -9.38
C THR A 68 -0.52 -15.79 -8.94
N TYR A 69 -1.32 -15.28 -7.99
CA TYR A 69 -2.51 -15.98 -7.53
C TYR A 69 -3.50 -16.17 -8.68
N TYR A 70 -3.95 -15.09 -9.32
CA TYR A 70 -4.92 -15.22 -10.42
C TYR A 70 -4.33 -15.85 -11.68
N THR A 71 -3.04 -15.64 -11.97
CA THR A 71 -2.38 -16.32 -13.08
C THR A 71 -2.42 -17.85 -12.92
N LEU A 72 -2.35 -18.36 -11.69
CA LEU A 72 -2.31 -19.80 -11.41
C LEU A 72 -3.66 -20.40 -10.99
N THR A 73 -4.65 -19.57 -10.65
CA THR A 73 -5.97 -20.05 -10.19
C THR A 73 -7.13 -19.69 -11.12
N GLY A 74 -6.97 -18.71 -12.01
CA GLY A 74 -7.98 -18.29 -12.97
C GLY A 74 -7.91 -16.81 -13.30
N LEU A 75 -7.34 -16.47 -14.47
CA LEU A 75 -7.24 -15.09 -14.95
C LEU A 75 -8.58 -14.42 -15.25
N ASP A 76 -9.63 -15.20 -15.47
CA ASP A 76 -11.01 -14.73 -15.67
C ASP A 76 -11.61 -14.11 -14.40
N LYS A 77 -11.04 -14.40 -13.24
CA LYS A 77 -11.48 -13.89 -11.94
C LYS A 77 -10.74 -12.63 -11.47
N ARG A 78 -9.77 -12.15 -12.22
CA ARG A 78 -9.04 -10.93 -11.87
C ARG A 78 -9.99 -9.75 -11.75
N TRP A 79 -9.73 -8.86 -10.77
CA TRP A 79 -10.53 -7.67 -10.49
C TRP A 79 -11.99 -7.96 -10.12
N THR A 80 -12.32 -9.12 -9.57
CA THR A 80 -13.69 -9.45 -9.12
C THR A 80 -13.87 -9.22 -7.62
N ASP A 81 -12.78 -9.35 -6.86
CA ASP A 81 -12.80 -9.26 -5.40
C ASP A 81 -11.68 -8.31 -4.91
N MET A 82 -12.08 -7.19 -4.31
CA MET A 82 -11.14 -6.18 -3.80
C MET A 82 -10.26 -6.74 -2.67
N ASP A 83 -10.73 -7.74 -1.91
CA ASP A 83 -9.97 -8.34 -0.82
C ASP A 83 -8.81 -9.23 -1.30
N LYS A 84 -8.75 -9.57 -2.58
CA LYS A 84 -7.63 -10.36 -3.12
C LYS A 84 -6.36 -9.53 -3.39
N HIS A 85 -6.34 -8.27 -2.98
CA HIS A 85 -5.14 -7.44 -2.86
C HIS A 85 -4.36 -7.22 -4.17
N GLU A 86 -5.02 -7.24 -5.34
CA GLU A 86 -4.32 -7.09 -6.63
C GLU A 86 -3.62 -5.72 -6.74
N MET A 87 -4.33 -4.62 -6.43
CA MET A 87 -3.75 -3.28 -6.46
C MET A 87 -2.71 -3.06 -5.35
N TYR A 88 -2.90 -3.67 -4.17
CA TYR A 88 -1.91 -3.68 -3.10
C TYR A 88 -0.59 -4.32 -3.54
N CYS A 89 -0.65 -5.50 -4.16
CA CYS A 89 0.54 -6.14 -4.71
C CYS A 89 1.19 -5.29 -5.81
N ALA A 90 0.39 -4.65 -6.68
CA ALA A 90 0.91 -3.74 -7.70
C ALA A 90 1.59 -2.51 -7.09
N GLY A 91 1.05 -1.96 -6.01
CA GLY A 91 1.66 -0.85 -5.27
C GLY A 91 3.04 -1.21 -4.74
N HIS A 92 3.17 -2.32 -4.00
CA HIS A 92 4.48 -2.79 -3.51
C HIS A 92 5.46 -3.13 -4.64
N MET A 93 4.98 -3.60 -5.79
CA MET A 93 5.84 -3.79 -6.96
C MET A 93 6.40 -2.46 -7.47
N ILE A 94 5.59 -1.40 -7.52
CA ILE A 94 6.03 -0.07 -7.91
C ILE A 94 7.08 0.45 -6.93
N GLU A 95 6.84 0.35 -5.61
CA GLU A 95 7.80 0.73 -4.57
C GLU A 95 9.15 0.01 -4.75
N ALA A 96 9.11 -1.32 -4.90
CA ALA A 96 10.30 -2.13 -5.15
C ALA A 96 11.02 -1.74 -6.45
N SER A 97 10.26 -1.42 -7.51
CA SER A 97 10.82 -1.06 -8.81
C SER A 97 11.60 0.25 -8.76
N ILE A 98 11.09 1.22 -8.01
CA ILE A 98 11.74 2.51 -7.80
C ILE A 98 13.02 2.32 -6.95
N ALA A 99 12.92 1.57 -5.85
CA ALA A 99 14.07 1.27 -5.00
C ALA A 99 15.18 0.53 -5.79
N TYR A 100 14.79 -0.46 -6.61
CA TYR A 100 15.73 -1.21 -7.45
C TYR A 100 16.40 -0.33 -8.52
N LEU A 101 15.63 0.56 -9.18
CA LEU A 101 16.16 1.55 -10.10
C LEU A 101 17.20 2.46 -9.43
N LEU A 102 16.88 3.00 -8.24
CA LEU A 102 17.78 3.87 -7.49
C LEU A 102 19.07 3.17 -7.06
N ALA A 103 18.98 1.90 -6.68
CA ALA A 103 20.11 1.10 -6.24
C ALA A 103 21.02 0.64 -7.38
N THR A 104 20.47 0.42 -8.56
CA THR A 104 21.14 -0.35 -9.61
C THR A 104 21.26 0.37 -10.95
N GLY A 105 20.43 1.36 -11.19
CA GLY A 105 20.23 2.00 -12.50
C GLY A 105 19.43 1.14 -13.51
N ASP A 106 19.06 -0.08 -13.15
CA ASP A 106 18.33 -1.00 -14.02
C ASP A 106 16.83 -0.68 -14.02
N ARG A 107 16.24 -0.54 -15.21
CA ARG A 107 14.85 -0.15 -15.42
C ARG A 107 13.88 -1.33 -15.59
N THR A 108 14.38 -2.57 -15.62
CA THR A 108 13.59 -3.77 -15.96
C THR A 108 12.33 -3.88 -15.11
N LEU A 109 12.45 -3.77 -13.78
CA LEU A 109 11.28 -3.89 -12.90
C LEU A 109 10.35 -2.67 -13.02
N LEU A 110 10.88 -1.47 -13.25
CA LEU A 110 10.08 -0.28 -13.50
C LEU A 110 9.23 -0.42 -14.78
N GLU A 111 9.77 -1.02 -15.83
CA GLU A 111 9.03 -1.30 -17.06
C GLU A 111 7.92 -2.31 -16.84
N VAL A 112 8.15 -3.35 -16.03
CA VAL A 112 7.10 -4.29 -15.61
C VAL A 112 6.00 -3.56 -14.84
N SER A 113 6.37 -2.71 -13.87
CA SER A 113 5.42 -1.93 -13.06
C SER A 113 4.61 -0.97 -13.91
N THR A 114 5.23 -0.24 -14.82
CA THR A 114 4.52 0.72 -15.69
C THR A 114 3.56 0.03 -16.66
N ARG A 115 3.87 -1.19 -17.13
CA ARG A 115 2.93 -1.99 -17.92
C ARG A 115 1.73 -2.45 -17.10
N MET A 116 1.94 -2.85 -15.84
CA MET A 116 0.84 -3.19 -14.92
C MET A 116 -0.05 -1.96 -14.65
N VAL A 117 0.54 -0.79 -14.41
CA VAL A 117 -0.23 0.45 -14.27
C VAL A 117 -1.02 0.77 -15.54
N GLY A 118 -0.42 0.60 -16.71
CA GLY A 118 -1.11 0.73 -18.00
C GLY A 118 -2.30 -0.21 -18.13
N HIS A 119 -2.16 -1.47 -17.70
CA HIS A 119 -3.26 -2.43 -17.64
C HIS A 119 -4.38 -1.93 -16.71
N MET A 120 -4.04 -1.52 -15.48
CA MET A 120 -5.05 -0.98 -14.55
C MET A 120 -5.78 0.25 -15.12
N MET A 121 -5.06 1.18 -15.74
CA MET A 121 -5.65 2.36 -16.38
C MET A 121 -6.51 2.04 -17.60
N ASN A 122 -6.33 0.88 -18.24
CA ASN A 122 -7.22 0.41 -19.29
C ASN A 122 -8.55 -0.13 -18.74
N GLU A 123 -8.53 -0.76 -17.57
CA GLU A 123 -9.71 -1.32 -16.90
C GLU A 123 -10.49 -0.25 -16.12
N PHE A 124 -9.77 0.65 -15.43
CA PHE A 124 -10.31 1.59 -14.45
C PHE A 124 -10.00 3.04 -14.84
N GLY A 125 -10.85 3.97 -14.37
CA GLY A 125 -10.65 5.39 -14.61
C GLY A 125 -11.94 6.12 -15.02
N PRO A 126 -11.87 7.42 -15.29
CA PRO A 126 -13.02 8.19 -15.74
C PRO A 126 -13.69 7.59 -16.99
N GLY A 127 -15.00 7.32 -16.89
CA GLY A 127 -15.78 6.71 -17.96
C GLY A 127 -15.54 5.21 -18.19
N LYS A 128 -14.77 4.58 -17.32
CA LYS A 128 -14.50 3.14 -17.29
C LYS A 128 -15.14 2.51 -16.05
N ARG A 129 -14.68 1.32 -15.71
CA ARG A 129 -15.14 0.59 -14.53
C ARG A 129 -14.73 1.32 -13.25
N HIS A 130 -15.67 1.49 -12.33
CA HIS A 130 -15.42 2.00 -10.99
C HIS A 130 -14.82 0.91 -10.10
N TRP A 131 -13.83 1.28 -9.29
CA TRP A 131 -13.16 0.38 -8.39
C TRP A 131 -12.42 1.13 -7.29
N VAL A 132 -12.34 0.53 -6.11
CA VAL A 132 -11.43 0.95 -5.04
C VAL A 132 -10.58 -0.23 -4.60
N PRO A 133 -9.30 -0.02 -4.24
CA PRO A 133 -8.49 -1.08 -3.65
C PRO A 133 -9.08 -1.49 -2.29
N GLY A 134 -9.14 -2.78 -2.01
CA GLY A 134 -9.57 -3.27 -0.71
C GLY A 134 -8.53 -2.98 0.37
N HIS A 135 -7.25 -3.12 0.04
CA HIS A 135 -6.15 -2.61 0.84
C HIS A 135 -5.43 -1.51 0.05
N GLU A 136 -5.30 -0.35 0.66
CA GLU A 136 -4.61 0.80 0.12
C GLU A 136 -3.10 0.53 0.06
N GLU A 137 -2.44 1.11 -0.85
CA GLU A 137 -1.00 1.09 -1.15
C GLU A 137 -0.74 1.70 -2.53
N ILE A 138 -1.62 1.40 -3.50
CA ILE A 138 -1.43 1.80 -4.89
C ILE A 138 -1.42 3.34 -5.04
N GLU A 139 -2.17 4.05 -4.22
CA GLU A 139 -2.29 5.51 -4.28
C GLU A 139 -0.96 6.20 -3.95
N LEU A 140 -0.29 5.79 -2.87
CA LEU A 140 1.02 6.33 -2.50
C LEU A 140 2.12 5.89 -3.47
N ALA A 141 2.06 4.65 -3.96
CA ALA A 141 3.00 4.12 -4.92
C ALA A 141 2.92 4.85 -6.28
N LEU A 142 1.72 5.17 -6.76
CA LEU A 142 1.51 5.97 -7.97
C LEU A 142 2.02 7.41 -7.82
N ALA A 143 1.82 8.04 -6.65
CA ALA A 143 2.38 9.35 -6.34
C ALA A 143 3.92 9.34 -6.39
N LYS A 144 4.53 8.29 -5.86
CA LYS A 144 5.98 8.08 -5.94
C LYS A 144 6.44 7.80 -7.37
N LEU A 145 5.68 7.00 -8.13
CA LEU A 145 5.96 6.74 -9.54
C LEU A 145 5.93 8.03 -10.37
N TYR A 146 4.95 8.91 -10.14
CA TYR A 146 4.92 10.25 -10.73
C TYR A 146 6.18 11.04 -10.40
N SER A 147 6.60 11.05 -9.13
CA SER A 147 7.77 11.81 -8.69
C SER A 147 9.08 11.36 -9.37
N VAL A 148 9.17 10.08 -9.77
CA VAL A 148 10.35 9.52 -10.45
C VAL A 148 10.29 9.67 -11.96
N THR A 149 9.08 9.57 -12.55
CA THR A 149 8.92 9.55 -14.01
C THR A 149 8.53 10.92 -14.59
N GLY A 150 7.93 11.80 -13.81
CA GLY A 150 7.33 13.05 -14.27
C GLY A 150 6.04 12.90 -15.09
N GLU A 151 5.49 11.70 -15.21
CA GLU A 151 4.32 11.40 -16.05
C GLU A 151 3.01 11.72 -15.31
N PRO A 152 2.26 12.78 -15.68
CA PRO A 152 1.07 13.26 -14.95
C PRO A 152 -0.01 12.20 -14.78
N LYS A 153 -0.16 11.30 -15.73
CA LYS A 153 -1.17 10.23 -15.72
C LYS A 153 -1.14 9.37 -14.45
N TYR A 154 0.02 9.19 -13.81
CA TYR A 154 0.12 8.40 -12.59
C TYR A 154 -0.45 9.15 -11.39
N LEU A 155 -0.19 10.45 -11.30
CA LEU A 155 -0.79 11.28 -10.25
C LEU A 155 -2.30 11.45 -10.45
N GLU A 156 -2.75 11.59 -11.69
CA GLU A 156 -4.17 11.65 -12.05
C GLU A 156 -4.90 10.35 -11.68
N PHE A 157 -4.27 9.20 -11.94
CA PHE A 157 -4.86 7.90 -11.58
C PHE A 157 -4.88 7.69 -10.05
N ALA A 158 -3.83 8.12 -9.32
CA ALA A 158 -3.85 8.11 -7.85
C ALA A 158 -4.99 8.98 -7.30
N ARG A 159 -5.18 10.19 -7.86
CA ARG A 159 -6.28 11.07 -7.48
C ARG A 159 -7.63 10.42 -7.73
N TRP A 160 -7.82 9.82 -8.89
CA TRP A 160 -9.06 9.15 -9.25
C TRP A 160 -9.38 8.03 -8.24
N LEU A 161 -8.41 7.19 -7.87
CA LEU A 161 -8.61 6.12 -6.88
C LEU A 161 -9.01 6.69 -5.51
N LEU A 162 -8.40 7.80 -5.07
CA LEU A 162 -8.79 8.46 -3.82
C LEU A 162 -10.23 9.03 -3.88
N GLU A 163 -10.62 9.60 -5.03
CA GLU A 163 -11.94 10.19 -5.22
C GLU A 163 -13.06 9.15 -5.42
N GLU A 164 -12.72 7.94 -5.90
CA GLU A 164 -13.67 6.83 -5.99
C GLU A 164 -14.06 6.27 -4.62
N ARG A 165 -13.22 6.45 -3.61
CA ARG A 165 -13.47 5.96 -2.25
C ARG A 165 -14.58 6.76 -1.57
N GLY A 166 -15.43 6.04 -0.83
CA GLY A 166 -16.59 6.61 -0.13
C GLY A 166 -17.88 6.60 -0.97
N HIS A 167 -17.89 5.84 -2.05
CA HIS A 167 -19.06 5.72 -2.93
C HIS A 167 -19.58 4.27 -3.05
N GLY A 168 -18.95 3.32 -2.36
CA GLY A 168 -19.36 1.91 -2.37
C GLY A 168 -19.07 1.19 -3.70
N TYR A 169 -18.05 1.62 -4.43
CA TYR A 169 -17.66 1.00 -5.70
C TYR A 169 -16.81 -0.26 -5.52
N GLY A 170 -16.21 -0.44 -4.34
CA GLY A 170 -15.47 -1.65 -4.01
C GLY A 170 -16.37 -2.90 -3.99
N ARG A 171 -15.79 -4.04 -4.29
CA ARG A 171 -16.48 -5.33 -4.30
C ARG A 171 -15.62 -6.40 -3.64
N ASN A 172 -16.22 -7.17 -2.74
CA ASN A 172 -15.68 -8.42 -2.25
C ASN A 172 -16.71 -9.54 -2.40
N GLU A 173 -16.25 -10.75 -2.63
CA GLU A 173 -17.14 -11.91 -2.87
C GLU A 173 -17.83 -12.36 -1.58
N GLU A 174 -17.16 -12.27 -0.44
CA GLU A 174 -17.64 -12.84 0.83
C GLU A 174 -18.61 -11.93 1.59
N GLY A 175 -18.58 -10.59 1.34
CA GLY A 175 -19.42 -9.63 2.04
C GLY A 175 -19.20 -9.59 3.57
N THR A 176 -18.02 -10.06 4.02
CA THR A 176 -17.69 -10.25 5.44
C THR A 176 -17.58 -8.93 6.19
N TRP A 177 -17.06 -7.90 5.52
CA TRP A 177 -16.80 -6.60 6.12
C TRP A 177 -17.65 -5.50 5.48
N ASN A 178 -18.01 -4.51 6.29
CA ASN A 178 -18.72 -3.34 5.82
C ASN A 178 -17.81 -2.27 5.19
N ALA A 179 -18.42 -1.23 4.62
CA ALA A 179 -17.67 -0.15 3.98
C ALA A 179 -16.71 0.59 4.93
N ALA A 180 -17.00 0.66 6.23
CA ALA A 180 -16.14 1.30 7.21
C ALA A 180 -14.81 0.55 7.38
N TYR A 181 -14.84 -0.78 7.30
CA TYR A 181 -13.63 -1.61 7.38
C TYR A 181 -12.62 -1.25 6.28
N TYR A 182 -13.11 -0.90 5.08
CA TYR A 182 -12.33 -0.54 3.91
C TYR A 182 -12.12 0.97 3.74
N GLN A 183 -12.49 1.80 4.72
CA GLN A 183 -12.48 3.26 4.60
C GLN A 183 -13.31 3.79 3.39
N ASP A 184 -14.33 3.04 2.98
CA ASP A 184 -15.19 3.33 1.81
C ASP A 184 -16.59 3.84 2.19
N SER A 185 -16.81 4.25 3.47
CA SER A 185 -18.11 4.75 3.95
C SER A 185 -18.42 6.17 3.51
N ILE A 186 -17.40 7.02 3.45
CA ILE A 186 -17.50 8.43 3.10
C ILE A 186 -16.32 8.85 2.22
N PRO A 187 -16.51 9.85 1.34
CA PRO A 187 -15.40 10.39 0.56
C PRO A 187 -14.24 10.85 1.43
N VAL A 188 -13.02 10.58 1.01
CA VAL A 188 -11.79 10.87 1.78
C VAL A 188 -11.67 12.34 2.19
N SER A 189 -12.17 13.27 1.36
CA SER A 189 -12.21 14.70 1.64
C SER A 189 -13.11 15.10 2.83
N ARG A 190 -14.03 14.22 3.21
CA ARG A 190 -15.01 14.43 4.29
C ARG A 190 -14.68 13.65 5.56
N MET A 191 -13.63 12.84 5.57
CA MET A 191 -13.25 12.07 6.75
C MET A 191 -12.96 12.99 7.94
N THR A 192 -13.53 12.63 9.09
CA THR A 192 -13.35 13.31 10.39
C THR A 192 -12.79 12.37 11.42
N ASP A 193 -13.14 11.10 11.32
CA ASP A 193 -12.86 10.07 12.31
C ASP A 193 -12.17 8.89 11.64
N ILE A 194 -11.39 8.15 12.42
CA ILE A 194 -10.75 6.93 11.96
C ILE A 194 -11.69 5.74 12.16
N THR A 195 -11.74 4.84 11.20
CA THR A 195 -12.57 3.65 11.27
C THR A 195 -11.94 2.46 10.56
N GLY A 196 -12.37 1.26 10.92
CA GLY A 196 -12.01 0.04 10.23
C GLY A 196 -10.59 -0.43 10.48
N HIS A 197 -9.99 -1.05 9.49
CA HIS A 197 -8.68 -1.67 9.60
C HIS A 197 -7.55 -0.63 9.68
N ALA A 198 -6.67 -0.76 10.68
CA ALA A 198 -5.69 0.27 11.00
C ALA A 198 -4.63 0.47 9.91
N VAL A 199 -4.06 -0.61 9.34
CA VAL A 199 -3.00 -0.51 8.32
C VAL A 199 -3.53 0.13 7.05
N ARG A 200 -4.74 -0.25 6.62
CA ARG A 200 -5.41 0.32 5.45
C ARG A 200 -5.56 1.83 5.58
N CYS A 201 -6.04 2.31 6.74
CA CYS A 201 -6.13 3.75 7.05
C CYS A 201 -4.78 4.45 6.90
N MET A 202 -3.73 3.90 7.47
CA MET A 202 -2.40 4.54 7.44
C MET A 202 -1.88 4.69 6.01
N TYR A 203 -2.07 3.68 5.18
CA TYR A 203 -1.66 3.72 3.79
C TYR A 203 -2.51 4.71 2.96
N LEU A 204 -3.83 4.73 3.19
CA LEU A 204 -4.72 5.73 2.60
C LEU A 204 -4.23 7.16 2.91
N PHE A 205 -3.94 7.43 4.19
CA PHE A 205 -3.50 8.75 4.62
C PHE A 205 -2.10 9.11 4.10
N CYS A 206 -1.23 8.12 3.87
CA CYS A 206 0.01 8.33 3.14
C CYS A 206 -0.26 8.80 1.70
N GLY A 207 -1.15 8.13 0.99
CA GLY A 207 -1.55 8.51 -0.37
C GLY A 207 -2.16 9.92 -0.44
N MET A 208 -3.05 10.25 0.50
CA MET A 208 -3.64 11.60 0.62
C MET A 208 -2.58 12.67 0.90
N ALA A 209 -1.60 12.38 1.77
CA ALA A 209 -0.53 13.32 2.08
C ALA A 209 0.40 13.55 0.88
N ASP A 210 0.79 12.49 0.18
CA ASP A 210 1.59 12.58 -1.03
C ASP A 210 0.84 13.36 -2.13
N MET A 211 -0.45 13.08 -2.32
CA MET A 211 -1.30 13.84 -3.25
C MET A 211 -1.36 15.32 -2.88
N SER A 212 -1.57 15.66 -1.61
CA SER A 212 -1.59 17.04 -1.15
C SER A 212 -0.25 17.76 -1.37
N MET A 213 0.88 17.08 -1.14
CA MET A 213 2.21 17.67 -1.38
C MET A 213 2.48 17.93 -2.86
N LEU A 214 2.11 16.99 -3.73
CA LEU A 214 2.43 17.04 -5.16
C LEU A 214 1.50 17.95 -5.97
N SER A 215 0.24 18.05 -5.56
CA SER A 215 -0.77 18.86 -6.26
C SER A 215 -1.07 20.20 -5.60
N GLY A 216 -0.64 20.42 -4.36
CA GLY A 216 -1.03 21.58 -3.55
C GLY A 216 -2.48 21.53 -3.03
N ASP A 217 -3.14 20.39 -3.11
CA ASP A 217 -4.55 20.22 -2.73
C ASP A 217 -4.76 20.43 -1.22
N THR A 218 -5.53 21.46 -0.89
CA THR A 218 -5.82 21.84 0.51
C THR A 218 -6.98 21.03 1.11
N VAL A 219 -7.82 20.41 0.29
CA VAL A 219 -8.97 19.62 0.75
C VAL A 219 -8.49 18.33 1.45
N TYR A 220 -7.55 17.61 0.84
CA TYR A 220 -6.92 16.46 1.49
C TYR A 220 -6.17 16.86 2.76
N ARG A 221 -5.47 18.00 2.72
CA ARG A 221 -4.76 18.52 3.90
C ARG A 221 -5.70 18.76 5.08
N ALA A 222 -6.87 19.36 4.84
CA ALA A 222 -7.87 19.61 5.88
C ALA A 222 -8.46 18.32 6.43
N ALA A 223 -8.69 17.31 5.59
CA ALA A 223 -9.14 15.98 6.06
C ALA A 223 -8.07 15.29 6.90
N LEU A 224 -6.80 15.32 6.43
CA LEU A 224 -5.65 14.76 7.17
C LEU A 224 -5.46 15.39 8.55
N ASP A 225 -5.69 16.70 8.69
CA ASP A 225 -5.62 17.36 10.01
C ASP A 225 -6.67 16.81 10.97
N ARG A 226 -7.91 16.63 10.51
CA ARG A 226 -9.00 16.09 11.34
C ARG A 226 -8.74 14.65 11.78
N VAL A 227 -8.42 13.78 10.83
CA VAL A 227 -8.17 12.37 11.15
C VAL A 227 -6.90 12.17 11.98
N TRP A 228 -5.89 13.04 11.82
CA TRP A 228 -4.70 12.99 12.65
C TRP A 228 -5.00 13.34 14.11
N ASP A 229 -5.78 14.39 14.32
CA ASP A 229 -6.21 14.77 15.67
C ASP A 229 -7.05 13.65 16.30
N ASP A 230 -7.92 13.00 15.54
CA ASP A 230 -8.73 11.88 16.01
C ASP A 230 -7.88 10.66 16.40
N VAL A 231 -6.97 10.25 15.53
CA VAL A 231 -6.04 9.14 15.80
C VAL A 231 -5.22 9.40 17.06
N VAL A 232 -4.55 10.55 17.12
CA VAL A 232 -3.53 10.81 18.15
C VAL A 232 -4.15 11.16 19.51
N GLN A 233 -5.32 11.83 19.50
CA GLN A 233 -5.96 12.27 20.75
C GLN A 233 -6.88 11.21 21.36
N ARG A 234 -7.40 10.26 20.56
CA ARG A 234 -8.46 9.37 21.01
C ARG A 234 -8.17 7.89 20.81
N ASN A 235 -7.36 7.53 19.78
CA ASN A 235 -7.23 6.17 19.30
C ASN A 235 -5.79 5.62 19.34
N MET A 236 -4.84 6.38 19.91
CA MET A 236 -3.44 6.00 20.03
C MET A 236 -3.07 5.63 21.46
N TYR A 237 -2.41 4.51 21.64
CA TYR A 237 -1.83 4.08 22.92
C TYR A 237 -0.63 4.94 23.30
N ILE A 238 -0.27 4.96 24.57
CA ILE A 238 0.90 5.69 25.08
C ILE A 238 2.21 5.26 24.41
N THR A 239 2.27 4.04 23.89
CA THR A 239 3.39 3.49 23.14
C THR A 239 3.48 4.04 21.72
N GLY A 240 2.43 4.67 21.19
CA GLY A 240 2.29 5.05 19.79
C GLY A 240 1.63 3.99 18.93
N GLY A 241 1.24 2.85 19.51
CA GLY A 241 0.46 1.81 18.83
C GLY A 241 -0.97 2.25 18.57
N ILE A 242 -1.60 1.69 17.53
CA ILE A 242 -2.97 1.94 17.11
C ILE A 242 -3.67 0.64 16.73
N GLY A 243 -5.01 0.66 16.70
CA GLY A 243 -5.81 -0.52 16.40
C GLY A 243 -6.01 -1.40 17.64
N SER A 244 -7.08 -1.14 18.38
CA SER A 244 -7.35 -1.81 19.66
C SER A 244 -7.86 -3.23 19.50
N SER A 245 -8.54 -3.55 18.39
CA SER A 245 -9.27 -4.80 18.20
C SER A 245 -8.57 -5.75 17.22
N HIS A 246 -8.42 -7.01 17.64
CA HIS A 246 -7.95 -8.09 16.77
C HIS A 246 -9.05 -8.62 15.82
N GLN A 247 -10.33 -8.32 16.10
CA GLN A 247 -11.43 -8.85 15.30
C GLN A 247 -11.48 -8.23 13.91
N ASN A 248 -11.25 -6.93 13.83
CA ASN A 248 -11.22 -6.17 12.57
C ASN A 248 -9.80 -5.63 12.25
N GLU A 249 -8.80 -6.05 13.01
CA GLU A 249 -7.42 -5.58 12.91
C GLU A 249 -7.33 -4.05 12.91
N GLY A 250 -8.17 -3.41 13.76
CA GLY A 250 -8.38 -1.98 13.60
C GLY A 250 -9.00 -1.26 14.79
N PHE A 251 -9.75 -0.23 14.45
CA PHE A 251 -10.33 0.71 15.39
C PHE A 251 -11.70 0.26 15.87
N THR A 252 -12.00 0.64 17.11
CA THR A 252 -13.30 0.55 17.78
C THR A 252 -13.82 1.96 18.08
N GLU A 253 -14.46 2.18 19.22
CA GLU A 253 -14.91 3.49 19.65
C GLU A 253 -13.76 4.33 20.21
N ASP A 254 -13.91 5.66 20.18
CA ASP A 254 -12.96 6.59 20.78
C ASP A 254 -12.65 6.23 22.24
N TYR A 255 -11.37 6.29 22.59
CA TYR A 255 -10.84 5.96 23.93
C TYR A 255 -10.98 4.50 24.36
N ASP A 256 -11.41 3.61 23.48
CA ASP A 256 -11.39 2.17 23.72
C ASP A 256 -9.99 1.61 23.48
N LEU A 257 -9.16 1.71 24.51
CA LEU A 257 -7.74 1.36 24.50
C LEU A 257 -7.41 0.30 25.58
N PRO A 258 -7.94 -0.92 25.47
CA PRO A 258 -7.69 -1.99 26.43
C PRO A 258 -6.23 -2.41 26.42
N ASN A 259 -5.58 -2.50 27.58
CA ASN A 259 -4.17 -2.88 27.66
C ASN A 259 -3.92 -4.37 27.44
N LEU A 260 -4.80 -5.23 27.95
CA LEU A 260 -4.61 -6.68 27.90
C LEU A 260 -4.92 -7.26 26.53
N GLU A 261 -5.90 -6.68 25.84
CA GLU A 261 -6.44 -7.19 24.56
C GLU A 261 -6.04 -6.34 23.36
N ALA A 262 -5.12 -5.38 23.57
CA ALA A 262 -4.62 -4.50 22.52
C ALA A 262 -4.03 -5.32 21.36
N TYR A 263 -4.56 -5.15 20.16
CA TYR A 263 -4.00 -5.78 18.96
C TYR A 263 -2.70 -5.09 18.52
N CYS A 264 -2.74 -3.78 18.32
CA CYS A 264 -1.58 -2.92 18.07
C CYS A 264 -0.58 -3.55 17.07
N GLU A 265 -1.05 -3.96 15.93
CA GLU A 265 -0.24 -4.64 14.91
C GLU A 265 1.02 -3.85 14.55
N THR A 266 2.15 -4.55 14.39
CA THR A 266 3.41 -3.93 13.94
C THR A 266 3.27 -3.20 12.62
N CYS A 267 2.48 -3.75 11.66
CA CYS A 267 2.22 -3.11 10.38
C CYS A 267 1.53 -1.74 10.55
N ALA A 268 0.63 -1.61 11.53
CA ALA A 268 -0.03 -0.35 11.85
C ALA A 268 0.98 0.68 12.40
N SER A 269 1.93 0.24 13.24
CA SER A 269 3.01 1.09 13.73
C SER A 269 3.95 1.54 12.59
N VAL A 270 4.29 0.66 11.65
CA VAL A 270 5.03 1.03 10.42
C VAL A 270 4.24 2.07 9.62
N GLY A 271 2.93 1.85 9.43
CA GLY A 271 2.05 2.80 8.77
C GLY A 271 2.04 4.18 9.45
N MET A 272 1.98 4.21 10.80
CA MET A 272 2.11 5.46 11.58
C MET A 272 3.43 6.18 11.31
N VAL A 273 4.54 5.46 11.24
CA VAL A 273 5.85 6.04 10.90
C VAL A 273 5.82 6.67 9.51
N LEU A 274 5.31 5.93 8.51
CA LEU A 274 5.24 6.38 7.13
C LEU A 274 4.33 7.61 6.96
N TRP A 275 3.17 7.61 7.62
CA TRP A 275 2.22 8.71 7.57
C TRP A 275 2.74 9.96 8.27
N ASN A 276 3.25 9.83 9.50
CA ASN A 276 3.78 10.98 10.25
C ASN A 276 5.03 11.59 9.59
N ALA A 277 5.88 10.80 8.95
CA ALA A 277 6.98 11.30 8.13
C ALA A 277 6.49 12.21 6.99
N ARG A 278 5.37 11.83 6.34
CA ARG A 278 4.73 12.63 5.29
C ARG A 278 4.07 13.89 5.85
N MET A 279 3.36 13.77 6.96
CA MET A 279 2.74 14.92 7.65
C MET A 279 3.80 15.93 8.10
N ASN A 280 4.93 15.46 8.62
CA ASN A 280 6.03 16.34 8.98
C ASN A 280 6.59 17.10 7.77
N ARG A 281 6.77 16.44 6.63
CA ARG A 281 7.19 17.11 5.38
C ARG A 281 6.14 18.09 4.85
N LEU A 282 4.85 17.76 5.00
CA LEU A 282 3.73 18.59 4.53
C LEU A 282 3.52 19.85 5.38
N LYS A 283 3.76 19.75 6.69
CA LYS A 283 3.39 20.77 7.68
C LYS A 283 4.58 21.47 8.36
N GLY A 284 5.71 20.77 8.52
CA GLY A 284 6.89 21.28 9.23
C GLY A 284 6.70 21.44 10.74
N ASP A 285 5.84 20.62 11.38
CA ASP A 285 5.55 20.67 12.81
C ASP A 285 6.14 19.47 13.53
N ALA A 286 6.88 19.72 14.63
CA ALA A 286 7.56 18.70 15.41
C ALA A 286 6.63 17.63 16.01
N LYS A 287 5.34 17.95 16.24
CA LYS A 287 4.37 16.98 16.77
C LYS A 287 4.28 15.69 15.94
N TYR A 288 4.47 15.78 14.61
CA TYR A 288 4.50 14.62 13.74
C TYR A 288 5.77 13.79 13.91
N ALA A 289 6.92 14.45 14.11
CA ALA A 289 8.17 13.77 14.40
C ALA A 289 8.11 13.04 15.76
N ASP A 290 7.49 13.64 16.78
CA ASP A 290 7.33 13.03 18.10
C ASP A 290 6.48 11.74 18.03
N VAL A 291 5.37 11.78 17.28
CA VAL A 291 4.51 10.59 17.08
C VAL A 291 5.24 9.54 16.25
N MET A 292 5.93 9.94 15.18
CA MET A 292 6.74 9.05 14.35
C MET A 292 7.80 8.31 15.16
N GLU A 293 8.56 9.03 15.98
CA GLU A 293 9.61 8.46 16.84
C GLU A 293 9.03 7.45 17.83
N ARG A 294 7.91 7.80 18.47
CA ARG A 294 7.23 6.93 19.43
C ARG A 294 6.77 5.63 18.76
N ALA A 295 6.10 5.70 17.63
CA ALA A 295 5.65 4.54 16.88
C ALA A 295 6.83 3.70 16.35
N LEU A 296 7.92 4.35 15.93
CA LEU A 296 9.11 3.66 15.43
C LEU A 296 9.77 2.81 16.51
N TYR A 297 10.09 3.40 17.64
CA TYR A 297 10.84 2.70 18.69
C TYR A 297 10.01 1.71 19.50
N ASN A 298 8.73 2.00 19.75
CA ASN A 298 7.90 1.16 20.61
C ASN A 298 6.98 0.20 19.84
N GLY A 299 6.81 0.37 18.54
CA GLY A 299 5.93 -0.47 17.72
C GLY A 299 6.66 -1.14 16.58
N ALA A 300 7.27 -0.37 15.68
CA ALA A 300 7.88 -0.93 14.47
C ALA A 300 9.19 -1.69 14.74
N LEU A 301 10.04 -1.21 15.66
CA LEU A 301 11.34 -1.82 16.00
C LEU A 301 11.30 -2.69 17.26
N ALA A 302 10.30 -2.58 18.10
CA ALA A 302 10.17 -3.35 19.33
C ALA A 302 9.59 -4.76 19.14
N VAL A 303 9.78 -5.33 17.96
CA VAL A 303 9.34 -6.71 17.68
C VAL A 303 10.30 -7.67 18.35
N SER A 304 9.86 -8.37 19.37
CA SER A 304 10.60 -9.44 20.04
C SER A 304 10.32 -10.80 19.42
#